data_ada772b7846d081d9de11a29a49547ef
#
_entry.id   ada772b7846d081d9de11a29a49547ef
#
_cell.length_a   1.000
_cell.length_b   1.000
_cell.length_c   1.000
_cell.angle_alpha   90.00
_cell.angle_beta   90.00
_cell.angle_gamma   90.00
#
_symmetry.space_group_name_H-M   'P 1'
#
loop_
_entity.id
_entity.type
_entity.pdbx_description
1 polymer ?
#
loop_
_entity_poly.entity_id
_entity_poly.type
_entity_poly.pdbx_seq_one_letter_code
_entity_poly.pdbx_strand_id
1 'polypeptide(L)'
;AGYILWNGRGNEQQQQMEGYVRPQNAVMLTLAFGKKIAVDEQQLEESLTTDAVTIRRDSIGGLVYEVSGQKNRAAERFNILEVPVAAEYQLRLSDGTVVYLNSDSRLKYPEVFTGNERKVYLEGEAYFEVAKDKEHPFKVMAQGVEVNVLGTHFNVNAYPERTDVVTTLVEGKVRVGRGTRQIVLVPGEQAAASAESLNVKKVDVREYIAWKDGLFVFSRMSLEEIMRQVYRWYGVET
;
A
#
# COMPACT_ATOMS: atom_id res chain seq x y z
N ALA A 1 7.44 21.28 -19.80
CA ALA A 1 7.21 20.61 -18.54
C ALA A 1 8.54 19.91 -18.19
N GLY A 2 9.21 20.41 -17.14
CA GLY A 2 10.43 19.78 -16.63
C GLY A 2 10.04 18.69 -15.62
N TYR A 3 10.61 17.50 -15.76
CA TYR A 3 10.54 16.46 -14.76
C TYR A 3 11.82 16.53 -13.92
N ILE A 4 11.69 16.55 -12.59
CA ILE A 4 12.81 16.31 -11.70
C ILE A 4 12.69 14.86 -11.27
N LEU A 5 13.60 14.02 -11.81
CA LEU A 5 13.77 12.64 -11.35
C LEU A 5 14.88 12.66 -10.29
N TRP A 6 14.53 12.28 -9.08
CA TRP A 6 15.49 12.12 -8.02
C TRP A 6 15.44 10.71 -7.45
N ASN A 7 16.60 10.04 -7.35
CA ASN A 7 16.70 8.67 -6.85
C ASN A 7 17.01 8.71 -5.36
N GLY A 8 16.01 8.39 -4.55
CA GLY A 8 16.14 8.36 -3.08
C GLY A 8 16.88 7.14 -2.53
N ARG A 9 17.14 6.12 -3.37
CA ARG A 9 17.98 4.96 -3.01
C ARG A 9 19.41 5.21 -3.46
N GLY A 10 20.17 5.98 -2.68
CA GLY A 10 21.60 6.10 -2.88
C GLY A 10 22.27 4.73 -2.68
N ASN A 11 23.10 4.31 -3.64
CA ASN A 11 24.11 3.30 -3.37
C ASN A 11 24.88 3.70 -2.11
N GLU A 12 25.20 2.76 -1.22
CA GLU A 12 25.93 2.97 0.05
C GLU A 12 27.32 3.65 -0.10
N GLN A 13 27.68 4.12 -1.26
CA GLN A 13 28.96 4.77 -1.58
C GLN A 13 28.87 6.22 -2.02
N GLN A 14 27.70 6.89 -1.97
CA GLN A 14 27.62 8.31 -2.31
C GLN A 14 27.25 9.18 -1.14
N GLN A 15 28.26 9.87 -0.63
CA GLN A 15 28.26 11.07 0.21
C GLN A 15 27.22 11.07 1.34
N GLN A 16 27.72 10.67 2.53
CA GLN A 16 27.20 11.15 3.80
C GLN A 16 26.94 12.66 3.69
N MET A 17 25.69 13.05 3.58
CA MET A 17 25.29 14.36 4.10
C MET A 17 25.48 14.24 5.61
N GLU A 18 26.61 14.74 6.10
CA GLU A 18 26.93 14.76 7.52
C GLU A 18 25.74 15.38 8.27
N GLY A 19 25.06 14.56 9.06
CA GLY A 19 24.05 14.99 10.02
C GLY A 19 22.61 14.49 9.84
N TYR A 20 22.24 13.86 8.72
CA TYR A 20 20.88 13.28 8.60
C TYR A 20 20.88 11.81 8.99
N VAL A 21 20.26 11.51 10.14
CA VAL A 21 19.94 10.13 10.55
C VAL A 21 18.47 9.89 10.22
N ARG A 22 18.15 8.94 9.33
CA ARG A 22 16.77 8.50 9.12
C ARG A 22 16.17 8.09 10.47
N PRO A 23 14.97 8.58 10.83
CA PRO A 23 14.29 8.05 12.00
C PRO A 23 14.16 6.53 11.85
N GLN A 24 14.71 5.76 12.79
CA GLN A 24 14.54 4.30 12.83
C GLN A 24 13.19 3.97 13.46
N ASN A 25 12.11 4.30 12.77
CA ASN A 25 10.79 3.87 13.17
C ASN A 25 10.54 2.50 12.53
N ALA A 26 10.45 1.47 13.35
CA ALA A 26 10.24 0.11 12.87
C ALA A 26 8.85 -0.05 12.23
N VAL A 27 8.77 -0.79 11.13
CA VAL A 27 7.49 -1.27 10.60
C VAL A 27 6.87 -2.22 11.61
N MET A 28 5.62 -1.99 11.98
CA MET A 28 4.92 -2.73 13.03
C MET A 28 3.83 -3.62 12.46
N LEU A 29 3.89 -4.91 12.80
CA LEU A 29 2.83 -5.86 12.54
C LEU A 29 2.03 -6.11 13.82
N THR A 30 0.74 -5.78 13.80
CA THR A 30 -0.20 -6.17 14.87
C THR A 30 -1.00 -7.38 14.41
N LEU A 31 -0.85 -8.49 15.10
CA LEU A 31 -1.57 -9.73 14.81
C LEU A 31 -3.01 -9.67 15.32
N ALA A 32 -3.88 -10.53 14.79
CA ALA A 32 -5.30 -10.59 15.10
C ALA A 32 -5.62 -10.79 16.59
N PHE A 33 -4.69 -11.36 17.35
CA PHE A 33 -4.80 -11.54 18.82
C PHE A 33 -4.12 -10.41 19.62
N GLY A 34 -3.75 -9.30 18.96
CA GLY A 34 -3.24 -8.07 19.58
C GLY A 34 -1.74 -8.03 19.82
N LYS A 35 -0.99 -9.08 19.54
CA LYS A 35 0.49 -9.06 19.66
C LYS A 35 1.08 -8.12 18.61
N LYS A 36 1.93 -7.18 19.04
CA LYS A 36 2.70 -6.28 18.17
C LYS A 36 4.11 -6.79 18.00
N ILE A 37 4.62 -6.72 16.76
CA ILE A 37 5.94 -7.22 16.37
C ILE A 37 6.59 -6.17 15.47
N ALA A 38 7.82 -5.77 15.77
CA ALA A 38 8.65 -4.99 14.85
C ALA A 38 9.17 -5.92 13.76
N VAL A 39 8.89 -5.56 12.49
CA VAL A 39 9.16 -6.47 11.36
C VAL A 39 10.63 -6.45 10.93
N ASP A 40 11.34 -5.36 11.19
CA ASP A 40 12.73 -5.10 10.74
C ASP A 40 13.77 -5.77 11.63
N GLU A 41 13.39 -6.18 12.85
CA GLU A 41 14.31 -6.77 13.82
C GLU A 41 14.36 -8.29 13.70
N GLN A 42 15.43 -8.87 14.28
CA GLN A 42 15.74 -10.29 14.36
C GLN A 42 14.61 -11.20 14.88
N GLN A 43 13.53 -10.64 15.39
CA GLN A 43 12.38 -11.39 15.93
C GLN A 43 11.58 -12.18 14.87
N LEU A 44 11.78 -11.93 13.57
CA LEU A 44 11.21 -12.70 12.46
C LEU A 44 12.23 -13.58 11.73
N GLU A 45 13.40 -13.84 12.34
CA GLU A 45 14.35 -14.84 11.82
C GLU A 45 13.76 -16.25 11.87
N GLU A 46 12.78 -16.50 12.76
CA GLU A 46 11.97 -17.70 12.79
C GLU A 46 10.55 -17.38 12.28
N SER A 47 10.00 -18.24 11.42
CA SER A 47 8.64 -18.12 10.94
C SER A 47 7.64 -18.07 12.09
N LEU A 48 6.73 -17.09 12.08
CA LEU A 48 5.64 -17.02 13.04
C LEU A 48 4.45 -17.84 12.53
N THR A 49 4.16 -18.95 13.18
CA THR A 49 3.03 -19.81 12.82
C THR A 49 1.84 -19.51 13.73
N THR A 50 0.71 -19.19 13.12
CA THR A 50 -0.62 -19.19 13.75
C THR A 50 -1.35 -20.47 13.36
N ASP A 51 -2.55 -20.69 13.92
CA ASP A 51 -3.36 -21.84 13.47
C ASP A 51 -3.79 -21.75 11.97
N ALA A 52 -3.67 -20.60 11.31
CA ALA A 52 -4.16 -20.35 9.96
C ALA A 52 -3.05 -20.18 8.95
N VAL A 53 -1.99 -19.49 9.35
CA VAL A 53 -0.91 -19.07 8.44
C VAL A 53 0.45 -19.21 9.10
N THR A 54 1.44 -19.44 8.27
CA THR A 54 2.83 -19.19 8.60
C THR A 54 3.24 -17.86 7.97
N ILE A 55 3.73 -16.94 8.80
CA ILE A 55 4.24 -15.64 8.40
C ILE A 55 5.75 -15.73 8.38
N ARG A 56 6.39 -15.42 7.28
CA ARG A 56 7.87 -15.42 7.14
C ARG A 56 8.34 -14.22 6.34
N ARG A 57 9.63 -13.94 6.40
CA ARG A 57 10.27 -12.96 5.49
C ARG A 57 10.71 -13.67 4.21
N ASP A 58 10.56 -13.00 3.09
CA ASP A 58 11.17 -13.44 1.83
C ASP A 58 12.63 -12.95 1.71
N SER A 59 13.28 -13.29 0.59
CA SER A 59 14.68 -12.96 0.34
C SER A 59 14.97 -11.45 0.21
N ILE A 60 13.95 -10.63 0.02
CA ILE A 60 14.06 -9.17 -0.09
C ILE A 60 13.53 -8.44 1.16
N GLY A 61 13.20 -9.20 2.22
CA GLY A 61 12.77 -8.67 3.51
C GLY A 61 11.27 -8.40 3.64
N GLY A 62 10.47 -8.69 2.62
CA GLY A 62 9.01 -8.55 2.65
C GLY A 62 8.34 -9.67 3.46
N LEU A 63 7.15 -9.38 4.05
CA LEU A 63 6.33 -10.39 4.70
C LEU A 63 5.57 -11.24 3.69
N VAL A 64 5.57 -12.56 3.93
CA VAL A 64 4.83 -13.55 3.14
C VAL A 64 3.92 -14.36 4.05
N TYR A 65 2.65 -14.43 3.67
CA TYR A 65 1.63 -15.24 4.34
C TYR A 65 1.41 -16.54 3.57
N GLU A 66 1.72 -17.67 4.22
CA GLU A 66 1.46 -19.01 3.70
C GLU A 66 0.35 -19.67 4.50
N VAL A 67 -0.69 -20.13 3.84
CA VAL A 67 -1.82 -20.82 4.51
C VAL A 67 -1.35 -22.18 5.01
N SER A 68 -1.36 -22.41 6.33
CA SER A 68 -0.88 -23.63 6.99
C SER A 68 -1.99 -24.49 7.61
N GLY A 69 -3.24 -24.02 7.62
CA GLY A 69 -4.36 -24.68 8.26
C GLY A 69 -5.60 -24.90 7.38
N GLN A 70 -6.60 -25.60 7.92
CA GLN A 70 -7.87 -25.79 7.22
C GLN A 70 -8.61 -24.45 7.05
N LYS A 71 -9.11 -24.20 5.82
CA LYS A 71 -9.88 -22.99 5.42
C LYS A 71 -11.18 -22.77 6.19
N ASN A 72 -11.61 -23.71 7.03
CA ASN A 72 -12.89 -23.67 7.73
C ASN A 72 -12.79 -22.85 9.03
N ARG A 73 -12.88 -21.52 8.92
CA ARG A 73 -12.98 -20.65 10.08
C ARG A 73 -14.20 -19.74 10.01
N ALA A 74 -14.94 -19.74 11.12
CA ALA A 74 -16.18 -19.01 11.27
C ALA A 74 -16.04 -17.47 11.36
N ALA A 75 -14.83 -16.93 11.46
CA ALA A 75 -14.59 -15.49 11.53
C ALA A 75 -13.25 -15.12 10.91
N GLU A 76 -13.24 -14.06 10.12
CA GLU A 76 -12.01 -13.45 9.60
C GLU A 76 -11.21 -12.81 10.75
N ARG A 77 -9.94 -13.16 10.85
CA ARG A 77 -8.98 -12.55 11.78
C ARG A 77 -8.13 -11.56 11.03
N PHE A 78 -8.12 -10.32 11.49
CA PHE A 78 -7.42 -9.22 10.82
C PHE A 78 -6.08 -8.91 11.48
N ASN A 79 -5.05 -8.80 10.66
CA ASN A 79 -3.77 -8.22 11.02
C ASN A 79 -3.72 -6.77 10.56
N ILE A 80 -2.82 -5.98 11.15
CA ILE A 80 -2.56 -4.60 10.75
C ILE A 80 -1.06 -4.44 10.56
N LEU A 81 -0.67 -3.95 9.38
CA LEU A 81 0.70 -3.52 9.07
C LEU A 81 0.75 -2.00 9.07
N GLU A 82 1.61 -1.43 9.90
CA GLU A 82 1.83 0.01 10.04
C GLU A 82 3.24 0.33 9.56
N VAL A 83 3.33 1.12 8.49
CA VAL A 83 4.59 1.60 7.92
C VAL A 83 4.77 3.04 8.37
N PRO A 84 5.79 3.35 9.16
CA PRO A 84 6.02 4.70 9.65
C PRO A 84 6.56 5.64 8.58
N VAL A 85 6.68 6.92 8.92
CA VAL A 85 7.43 7.91 8.14
C VAL A 85 8.86 7.41 7.92
N ALA A 86 9.41 7.70 6.76
CA ALA A 86 10.74 7.30 6.29
C ALA A 86 10.94 5.78 6.09
N ALA A 87 9.86 5.01 5.94
CA ALA A 87 9.90 3.60 5.62
C ALA A 87 8.97 3.24 4.47
N GLU A 88 9.25 2.15 3.80
CA GLU A 88 8.39 1.48 2.82
C GLU A 88 8.37 0.01 3.14
N TYR A 89 7.30 -0.68 2.79
CA TYR A 89 7.25 -2.11 3.07
C TYR A 89 6.50 -2.90 1.99
N GLN A 90 6.98 -4.12 1.73
CA GLN A 90 6.33 -5.06 0.82
C GLN A 90 5.67 -6.19 1.61
N LEU A 91 4.43 -6.51 1.26
CA LEU A 91 3.63 -7.56 1.87
C LEU A 91 3.04 -8.45 0.77
N ARG A 92 3.17 -9.78 0.92
CA ARG A 92 2.45 -10.76 0.12
C ARG A 92 1.33 -11.37 0.96
N LEU A 93 0.10 -11.12 0.56
CA LEU A 93 -1.12 -11.65 1.20
C LEU A 93 -1.30 -13.14 0.93
N SER A 94 -2.19 -13.78 1.69
CA SER A 94 -2.48 -15.22 1.62
C SER A 94 -3.09 -15.69 0.29
N ASP A 95 -3.63 -14.77 -0.53
CA ASP A 95 -4.13 -15.04 -1.89
C ASP A 95 -3.06 -14.87 -2.98
N GLY A 96 -1.84 -14.51 -2.60
CA GLY A 96 -0.73 -14.22 -3.49
C GLY A 96 -0.66 -12.77 -3.99
N THR A 97 -1.62 -11.92 -3.63
CA THR A 97 -1.58 -10.48 -3.93
C THR A 97 -0.35 -9.84 -3.28
N VAL A 98 0.40 -9.03 -4.05
CA VAL A 98 1.53 -8.25 -3.54
C VAL A 98 1.08 -6.82 -3.32
N VAL A 99 1.41 -6.28 -2.16
CA VAL A 99 1.11 -4.90 -1.76
C VAL A 99 2.41 -4.21 -1.39
N TYR A 100 2.69 -3.08 -2.03
CA TYR A 100 3.76 -2.17 -1.65
C TYR A 100 3.10 -1.04 -0.86
N LEU A 101 3.52 -0.82 0.37
CA LEU A 101 3.04 0.28 1.21
C LEU A 101 4.07 1.40 1.23
N ASN A 102 3.61 2.60 0.96
CA ASN A 102 4.42 3.81 1.05
C ASN A 102 4.54 4.27 2.51
N SER A 103 5.44 5.21 2.76
CA SER A 103 5.66 5.84 4.06
C SER A 103 4.36 6.38 4.66
N ASP A 104 4.23 6.33 5.99
CA ASP A 104 3.08 6.81 6.74
C ASP A 104 1.76 6.14 6.29
N SER A 105 1.81 4.80 6.13
CA SER A 105 0.67 4.04 5.63
C SER A 105 0.33 2.86 6.53
N ARG A 106 -0.94 2.48 6.52
CA ARG A 106 -1.50 1.41 7.33
C ARG A 106 -2.44 0.55 6.50
N LEU A 107 -2.21 -0.77 6.54
CA LEU A 107 -3.08 -1.75 5.89
C LEU A 107 -3.64 -2.71 6.93
N LYS A 108 -4.99 -2.84 6.96
CA LYS A 108 -5.69 -3.87 7.73
C LYS A 108 -6.19 -4.94 6.75
N TYR A 109 -5.84 -6.19 6.99
CA TYR A 109 -6.14 -7.31 6.08
C TYR A 109 -6.37 -8.60 6.87
N PRO A 110 -7.18 -9.55 6.35
CA PRO A 110 -7.38 -10.84 7.02
C PRO A 110 -6.15 -11.75 6.87
N GLU A 111 -5.89 -12.60 7.86
CA GLU A 111 -4.85 -13.64 7.78
C GLU A 111 -5.08 -14.54 6.56
N VAL A 112 -6.34 -14.93 6.33
CA VAL A 112 -6.79 -15.72 5.18
C VAL A 112 -8.12 -15.14 4.69
N PHE A 113 -8.27 -15.01 3.37
CA PHE A 113 -9.55 -14.67 2.76
C PHE A 113 -10.46 -15.90 2.73
N THR A 114 -11.56 -15.87 3.45
CA THR A 114 -12.50 -17.01 3.60
C THR A 114 -13.90 -16.74 3.06
N GLY A 115 -14.20 -15.47 2.73
CA GLY A 115 -15.50 -15.03 2.21
C GLY A 115 -15.61 -15.07 0.68
N ASN A 116 -16.73 -14.54 0.17
CA ASN A 116 -16.98 -14.39 -1.27
C ASN A 116 -16.23 -13.18 -1.88
N GLU A 117 -15.50 -12.44 -1.06
CA GLU A 117 -14.70 -11.29 -1.47
C GLU A 117 -13.39 -11.22 -0.66
N ARG A 118 -12.36 -10.62 -1.24
CA ARG A 118 -11.06 -10.38 -0.62
C ARG A 118 -10.96 -8.90 -0.22
N LYS A 119 -11.23 -8.58 1.04
CA LYS A 119 -11.36 -7.19 1.50
C LYS A 119 -10.20 -6.77 2.37
N VAL A 120 -9.63 -5.61 2.06
CA VAL A 120 -8.60 -4.93 2.85
C VAL A 120 -8.97 -3.46 3.09
N TYR A 121 -8.37 -2.85 4.10
CA TYR A 121 -8.62 -1.45 4.48
C TYR A 121 -7.30 -0.70 4.46
N LEU A 122 -7.27 0.40 3.72
CA LEU A 122 -6.08 1.23 3.53
C LEU A 122 -6.28 2.62 4.12
N GLU A 123 -5.25 3.08 4.82
CA GLU A 123 -5.00 4.47 5.18
C GLU A 123 -3.58 4.81 4.71
N GLY A 124 -3.36 5.94 4.03
CA GLY A 124 -2.10 6.25 3.39
C GLY A 124 -2.05 5.84 1.91
N GLU A 125 -0.92 5.37 1.41
CA GLU A 125 -0.72 5.02 0.00
C GLU A 125 -0.18 3.61 -0.17
N ALA A 126 -0.77 2.89 -1.14
CA ALA A 126 -0.30 1.56 -1.51
C ALA A 126 -0.48 1.26 -3.01
N TYR A 127 0.48 0.52 -3.54
CA TYR A 127 0.39 -0.08 -4.86
C TYR A 127 0.07 -1.57 -4.73
N PHE A 128 -0.89 -2.03 -5.51
CA PHE A 128 -1.40 -3.39 -5.46
C PHE A 128 -1.14 -4.13 -6.77
N GLU A 129 -0.56 -5.32 -6.69
CA GLU A 129 -0.48 -6.31 -7.75
C GLU A 129 -1.41 -7.47 -7.35
N VAL A 130 -2.68 -7.34 -7.71
CA VAL A 130 -3.71 -8.26 -7.24
C VAL A 130 -3.69 -9.57 -8.02
N ALA A 131 -3.64 -10.69 -7.31
CA ALA A 131 -3.77 -12.02 -7.88
C ALA A 131 -5.11 -12.19 -8.61
N LYS A 132 -5.07 -12.79 -9.81
CA LYS A 132 -6.26 -12.99 -10.65
C LYS A 132 -7.21 -14.02 -10.04
N ASP A 133 -8.39 -13.56 -9.65
CA ASP A 133 -9.50 -14.40 -9.20
C ASP A 133 -10.82 -13.71 -9.55
N LYS A 134 -11.58 -14.30 -10.48
CA LYS A 134 -12.85 -13.75 -10.97
C LYS A 134 -14.03 -14.08 -10.05
N GLU A 135 -13.90 -15.11 -9.23
CA GLU A 135 -14.96 -15.58 -8.35
C GLU A 135 -14.96 -14.82 -7.02
N HIS A 136 -13.79 -14.39 -6.56
CA HIS A 136 -13.64 -13.64 -5.31
C HIS A 136 -13.03 -12.25 -5.59
N PRO A 137 -13.85 -11.22 -5.85
CA PRO A 137 -13.38 -9.86 -6.10
C PRO A 137 -12.48 -9.35 -4.96
N PHE A 138 -11.43 -8.61 -5.32
CA PHE A 138 -10.57 -7.93 -4.35
C PHE A 138 -11.04 -6.50 -4.15
N LYS A 139 -11.21 -6.09 -2.90
CA LYS A 139 -11.74 -4.78 -2.51
C LYS A 139 -10.78 -4.04 -1.60
N VAL A 140 -10.40 -2.83 -1.99
CA VAL A 140 -9.71 -1.89 -1.10
C VAL A 140 -10.72 -0.87 -0.60
N MET A 141 -10.87 -0.78 0.71
CA MET A 141 -11.71 0.21 1.40
C MET A 141 -10.83 1.33 1.94
N ALA A 142 -11.07 2.57 1.51
CA ALA A 142 -10.31 3.74 1.94
C ALA A 142 -11.24 4.96 2.06
N GLN A 143 -11.31 5.59 3.22
CA GLN A 143 -12.12 6.81 3.49
C GLN A 143 -13.56 6.74 2.94
N GLY A 144 -14.20 5.56 2.99
CA GLY A 144 -15.57 5.34 2.48
C GLY A 144 -15.66 5.15 0.95
N VAL A 145 -14.53 5.09 0.25
CA VAL A 145 -14.43 4.69 -1.15
C VAL A 145 -14.14 3.20 -1.23
N GLU A 146 -14.81 2.51 -2.15
CA GLU A 146 -14.54 1.11 -2.51
C GLU A 146 -13.81 1.08 -3.86
N VAL A 147 -12.65 0.42 -3.90
CA VAL A 147 -11.92 0.10 -5.12
C VAL A 147 -12.00 -1.41 -5.34
N ASN A 148 -12.64 -1.86 -6.42
CA ASN A 148 -12.99 -3.25 -6.67
C ASN A 148 -12.34 -3.77 -7.96
N VAL A 149 -11.63 -4.91 -7.87
CA VAL A 149 -10.86 -5.51 -8.98
C VAL A 149 -10.94 -7.04 -8.97
N LEU A 150 -10.55 -7.68 -10.09
CA LEU A 150 -10.51 -9.13 -10.26
C LEU A 150 -9.10 -9.68 -10.54
N GLY A 151 -8.10 -8.81 -10.60
CA GLY A 151 -6.71 -9.13 -10.95
C GLY A 151 -6.11 -7.99 -11.77
N THR A 152 -5.48 -7.04 -11.10
CA THR A 152 -5.25 -5.69 -11.61
C THR A 152 -4.04 -5.09 -10.91
N HIS A 153 -3.29 -4.24 -11.61
CA HIS A 153 -2.20 -3.44 -11.04
C HIS A 153 -2.65 -1.98 -10.93
N PHE A 154 -2.67 -1.43 -9.72
CA PHE A 154 -3.15 -0.06 -9.48
C PHE A 154 -2.56 0.53 -8.19
N ASN A 155 -2.53 1.85 -8.13
CA ASN A 155 -2.16 2.62 -6.96
C ASN A 155 -3.39 3.25 -6.31
N VAL A 156 -3.43 3.27 -4.97
CA VAL A 156 -4.43 4.00 -4.19
C VAL A 156 -3.72 4.93 -3.24
N ASN A 157 -4.02 6.24 -3.32
CA ASN A 157 -3.54 7.26 -2.40
C ASN A 157 -4.73 7.80 -1.61
N ALA A 158 -4.74 7.51 -0.31
CA ALA A 158 -5.81 7.80 0.63
C ALA A 158 -5.26 8.30 1.97
N TYR A 159 -4.28 9.21 1.94
CA TYR A 159 -3.78 9.84 3.16
C TYR A 159 -4.87 10.64 3.86
N PRO A 160 -4.94 10.65 5.20
CA PRO A 160 -6.03 11.28 5.97
C PRO A 160 -6.23 12.77 5.69
N GLU A 161 -5.16 13.50 5.38
CA GLU A 161 -5.24 14.94 5.07
C GLU A 161 -5.80 15.25 3.68
N ARG A 162 -5.98 14.23 2.82
CA ARG A 162 -6.63 14.41 1.53
C ARG A 162 -8.15 14.42 1.66
N THR A 163 -8.78 15.24 0.87
CA THR A 163 -10.25 15.29 0.75
C THR A 163 -10.81 14.25 -0.20
N ASP A 164 -9.93 13.58 -0.98
CA ASP A 164 -10.26 12.59 -1.99
C ASP A 164 -9.36 11.37 -1.90
N VAL A 165 -9.90 10.22 -2.28
CA VAL A 165 -9.14 9.00 -2.54
C VAL A 165 -8.79 8.97 -4.02
N VAL A 166 -7.50 8.92 -4.32
CA VAL A 166 -7.00 8.90 -5.69
C VAL A 166 -6.62 7.47 -6.07
N THR A 167 -7.23 6.93 -7.13
CA THR A 167 -6.94 5.59 -7.66
C THR A 167 -6.39 5.70 -9.07
N THR A 168 -5.18 5.21 -9.32
CA THR A 168 -4.50 5.23 -10.62
C THR A 168 -4.38 3.81 -11.16
N LEU A 169 -4.91 3.56 -12.36
CA LEU A 169 -4.88 2.24 -12.98
C LEU A 169 -3.69 2.07 -13.92
N VAL A 170 -2.92 1.00 -13.68
CA VAL A 170 -1.76 0.61 -14.51
C VAL A 170 -2.14 -0.49 -15.49
N GLU A 171 -2.73 -1.59 -15.02
CA GLU A 171 -3.12 -2.75 -15.83
C GLU A 171 -4.44 -3.34 -15.35
N GLY A 172 -5.27 -3.81 -16.29
CA GLY A 172 -6.53 -4.49 -16.01
C GLY A 172 -7.74 -3.56 -16.02
N LYS A 173 -8.65 -3.72 -15.05
CA LYS A 173 -9.84 -2.88 -14.84
C LYS A 173 -10.07 -2.65 -13.36
N VAL A 174 -10.43 -1.43 -13.01
CA VAL A 174 -10.77 -1.03 -11.64
C VAL A 174 -12.14 -0.39 -11.63
N ARG A 175 -13.01 -0.84 -10.73
CA ARG A 175 -14.24 -0.11 -10.39
C ARG A 175 -13.98 0.69 -9.12
N VAL A 176 -14.13 2.01 -9.21
CA VAL A 176 -14.02 2.93 -8.06
C VAL A 176 -15.40 3.46 -7.76
N GLY A 177 -15.79 3.46 -6.48
CA GLY A 177 -17.09 3.94 -6.09
C GLY A 177 -17.18 4.45 -4.65
N ARG A 178 -18.17 5.34 -4.42
CA ARG A 178 -18.61 5.78 -3.11
C ARG A 178 -20.13 5.85 -3.08
N GLY A 179 -20.77 5.02 -2.25
CA GLY A 179 -22.22 4.89 -2.24
C GLY A 179 -22.76 4.44 -3.61
N THR A 180 -23.67 5.21 -4.19
CA THR A 180 -24.28 4.91 -5.49
C THR A 180 -23.47 5.37 -6.69
N ARG A 181 -22.45 6.22 -6.48
CA ARG A 181 -21.59 6.71 -7.57
C ARG A 181 -20.48 5.72 -7.81
N GLN A 182 -20.37 5.22 -9.04
CA GLN A 182 -19.34 4.27 -9.45
C GLN A 182 -18.85 4.57 -10.85
N ILE A 183 -17.57 4.31 -11.10
CA ILE A 183 -16.96 4.42 -12.43
C ILE A 183 -15.98 3.26 -12.63
N VAL A 184 -15.78 2.89 -13.89
CA VAL A 184 -14.79 1.87 -14.28
C VAL A 184 -13.65 2.57 -15.02
N LEU A 185 -12.43 2.37 -14.54
CA LEU A 185 -11.20 2.88 -15.15
C LEU A 185 -10.63 1.87 -16.13
N VAL A 186 -9.98 2.43 -17.16
CA VAL A 186 -9.08 1.69 -18.07
C VAL A 186 -7.63 2.12 -17.83
N PRO A 187 -6.62 1.33 -18.27
CA PRO A 187 -5.21 1.68 -18.07
C PRO A 187 -4.85 3.09 -18.53
N GLY A 188 -4.09 3.81 -17.71
CA GLY A 188 -3.74 5.22 -17.94
C GLY A 188 -4.77 6.22 -17.40
N GLU A 189 -5.83 5.75 -16.74
CA GLU A 189 -6.81 6.62 -16.09
C GLU A 189 -6.61 6.66 -14.57
N GLN A 190 -7.01 7.80 -14.01
CA GLN A 190 -7.00 8.07 -12.58
C GLN A 190 -8.38 8.59 -12.16
N ALA A 191 -8.94 8.02 -11.10
CA ALA A 191 -10.14 8.55 -10.42
C ALA A 191 -9.73 9.32 -9.16
N ALA A 192 -10.39 10.46 -8.92
CA ALA A 192 -10.39 11.17 -7.66
C ALA A 192 -11.81 11.12 -7.08
N ALA A 193 -11.99 10.39 -5.98
CA ALA A 193 -13.28 10.14 -5.34
C ALA A 193 -13.34 10.84 -3.97
N SER A 194 -14.26 11.81 -3.84
CA SER A 194 -14.56 12.50 -2.59
C SER A 194 -15.98 12.20 -2.09
N ALA A 195 -16.40 12.84 -1.00
CA ALA A 195 -17.78 12.78 -0.55
C ALA A 195 -18.76 13.34 -1.59
N GLU A 196 -18.33 14.36 -2.33
CA GLU A 196 -19.18 15.15 -3.21
C GLU A 196 -19.03 14.80 -4.70
N SER A 197 -17.85 14.33 -5.11
CA SER A 197 -17.50 14.14 -6.51
C SER A 197 -16.76 12.83 -6.79
N LEU A 198 -16.86 12.38 -8.03
CA LEU A 198 -16.08 11.29 -8.60
C LEU A 198 -15.64 11.72 -10.00
N ASN A 199 -14.38 12.12 -10.12
CA ASN A 199 -13.81 12.66 -11.35
C ASN A 199 -12.78 11.70 -11.92
N VAL A 200 -12.67 11.63 -13.25
CA VAL A 200 -11.69 10.82 -13.96
C VAL A 200 -10.88 11.68 -14.92
N LYS A 201 -9.59 11.41 -14.98
CA LYS A 201 -8.67 12.02 -15.96
C LYS A 201 -7.68 11.00 -16.48
N LYS A 202 -7.13 11.24 -17.67
CA LYS A 202 -5.95 10.51 -18.17
C LYS A 202 -4.70 11.08 -17.55
N VAL A 203 -3.77 10.19 -17.20
CA VAL A 203 -2.51 10.54 -16.54
C VAL A 203 -1.33 9.73 -17.09
N ASP A 204 -0.11 10.23 -16.91
CA ASP A 204 1.08 9.37 -16.99
C ASP A 204 1.18 8.58 -15.67
N VAL A 205 0.90 7.30 -15.72
CA VAL A 205 0.87 6.44 -14.52
C VAL A 205 2.21 6.43 -13.77
N ARG A 206 3.32 6.67 -14.48
CA ARG A 206 4.67 6.69 -13.88
C ARG A 206 4.81 7.77 -12.81
N GLU A 207 4.12 8.89 -12.96
CA GLU A 207 4.12 9.98 -11.96
C GLU A 207 3.55 9.53 -10.61
N TYR A 208 2.69 8.51 -10.59
CA TYR A 208 1.95 8.05 -9.40
C TYR A 208 2.47 6.74 -8.81
N ILE A 209 3.34 6.02 -9.53
CA ILE A 209 3.87 4.73 -9.07
C ILE A 209 5.39 4.71 -8.92
N ALA A 210 6.09 5.79 -9.31
CA ALA A 210 7.55 5.87 -9.28
C ALA A 210 8.12 5.69 -7.87
N TRP A 211 7.35 6.05 -6.85
CA TRP A 211 7.74 5.93 -5.46
C TRP A 211 8.12 4.48 -5.08
N LYS A 212 7.39 3.46 -5.58
CA LYS A 212 7.70 2.04 -5.30
C LYS A 212 9.08 1.59 -5.84
N ASP A 213 9.62 2.35 -6.79
CA ASP A 213 10.94 2.13 -7.37
C ASP A 213 12.00 3.08 -6.77
N GLY A 214 11.64 3.79 -5.68
CA GLY A 214 12.49 4.74 -4.98
C GLY A 214 12.71 6.06 -5.71
N LEU A 215 11.80 6.45 -6.60
CA LEU A 215 11.91 7.66 -7.40
C LEU A 215 10.83 8.69 -7.02
N PHE A 216 11.21 9.96 -7.00
CA PHE A 216 10.26 11.07 -6.93
C PHE A 216 9.99 11.63 -8.33
N VAL A 217 8.72 11.81 -8.64
CA VAL A 217 8.29 12.52 -9.84
C VAL A 217 7.35 13.65 -9.43
N PHE A 218 7.84 14.86 -9.48
CA PHE A 218 7.04 16.05 -9.18
C PHE A 218 6.55 16.68 -10.48
N SER A 219 5.26 16.60 -10.74
CA SER A 219 4.65 17.20 -11.93
C SER A 219 3.43 18.01 -11.52
N ARG A 220 3.48 19.33 -11.75
CA ARG A 220 2.39 20.27 -11.47
C ARG A 220 1.87 20.22 -10.01
N MET A 221 2.75 19.95 -9.08
CA MET A 221 2.45 19.91 -7.65
C MET A 221 2.76 21.25 -7.00
N SER A 222 2.00 21.61 -5.99
CA SER A 222 2.33 22.75 -5.12
C SER A 222 3.58 22.45 -4.28
N LEU A 223 4.28 23.48 -3.85
CA LEU A 223 5.43 23.32 -2.94
C LEU A 223 5.03 22.58 -1.66
N GLU A 224 3.85 22.88 -1.12
CA GLU A 224 3.29 22.23 0.06
C GLU A 224 3.08 20.71 -0.14
N GLU A 225 2.59 20.28 -1.31
CA GLU A 225 2.46 18.85 -1.64
C GLU A 225 3.82 18.16 -1.78
N ILE A 226 4.79 18.84 -2.40
CA ILE A 226 6.18 18.35 -2.51
C ILE A 226 6.78 18.19 -1.12
N MET A 227 6.68 19.20 -0.26
CA MET A 227 7.23 19.17 1.09
C MET A 227 6.61 18.08 1.95
N ARG A 228 5.28 17.82 1.84
CA ARG A 228 4.63 16.70 2.51
C ARG A 228 5.17 15.33 2.04
N GLN A 229 5.45 15.16 0.75
CA GLN A 229 6.06 13.93 0.25
C GLN A 229 7.49 13.77 0.77
N VAL A 230 8.28 14.85 0.75
CA VAL A 230 9.65 14.86 1.30
C VAL A 230 9.63 14.53 2.80
N TYR A 231 8.71 15.12 3.57
CA TYR A 231 8.54 14.78 4.99
C TYR A 231 8.28 13.27 5.18
N ARG A 232 7.31 12.70 4.45
CA ARG A 232 7.00 11.27 4.60
C ARG A 232 8.20 10.39 4.26
N TRP A 233 8.99 10.75 3.27
CA TRP A 233 10.13 9.92 2.84
C TRP A 233 11.38 10.08 3.68
N TYR A 234 11.59 11.23 4.30
CA TYR A 234 12.80 11.54 5.06
C TYR A 234 12.55 11.81 6.54
N GLY A 235 11.34 12.06 6.95
CA GLY A 235 11.00 12.43 8.33
C GLY A 235 11.56 13.80 8.75
N VAL A 236 11.92 14.65 7.79
CA VAL A 236 12.41 16.01 8.07
C VAL A 236 11.23 16.94 8.26
N GLU A 237 11.18 17.61 9.41
CA GLU A 237 10.21 18.71 9.66
C GLU A 237 10.48 19.85 8.68
N THR A 238 9.43 20.36 8.04
CA THR A 238 9.48 21.39 6.98
C THR A 238 8.79 22.67 7.44
#